data_52c383aa9756e827aaed8d696511e492
#
_entry.id   52c383aa9756e827aaed8d696511e492
#
_cell.length_a   1.000
_cell.length_b   1.000
_cell.length_c   1.000
_cell.angle_alpha   90.00
_cell.angle_beta   90.00
_cell.angle_gamma   90.00
#
_symmetry.space_group_name_H-M   'P 1'
#
loop_
_entity.id
_entity.type
_entity.pdbx_description
1 polymer ?
#
loop_
_entity_poly.entity_id
_entity_poly.type
_entity_poly.pdbx_seq_one_letter_code
_entity_poly.pdbx_strand_id
1 'polypeptide(L)'
;MANAYTSSTGNLAGTAGAAGLVQKAYDRLLDFALRSEPLIRSVADKKPTKLANPGSTVVLQLYADLSEQTTALTESTERDSVQIAAPTSVTITLAEYGNSVLVTRALELFSLADVDPAIANIIAFNLAGSIDTVAQTELRGGTNVIYGGTRTNTVTIAATDTITSANIRKAVAKLRSGLSVPRKGSMYWCGIHPEVSHDLRAETGAGGWRLPHEYNSNENIWAGEIGSYEGAYFVESARMFNDTDGASSAKVYRTILAGKEAMAEAVAEEPHVVIGPVIDQLMRFRPMGWYGVLGFKRYREAALYRILNGSSVA
;
A
#
# COMPACT_ATOMS: atom_id res chain seq x y z
N MET A 1 -24.77 15.34 -67.26
CA MET A 1 -24.89 15.51 -65.81
C MET A 1 -24.02 14.46 -65.14
N ALA A 2 -22.89 14.86 -64.62
CA ALA A 2 -22.00 13.93 -63.92
C ALA A 2 -22.66 13.49 -62.64
N ASN A 3 -22.80 12.19 -62.46
CA ASN A 3 -23.44 11.61 -61.31
C ASN A 3 -22.52 11.76 -60.10
N ALA A 4 -22.99 12.46 -59.07
CA ALA A 4 -22.24 12.84 -57.90
C ALA A 4 -21.99 11.68 -56.91
N TYR A 5 -21.92 10.45 -57.41
CA TYR A 5 -21.64 9.25 -56.60
C TYR A 5 -20.15 8.87 -56.56
N THR A 6 -19.25 9.81 -56.79
CA THR A 6 -17.83 9.50 -56.92
C THR A 6 -17.06 9.33 -55.62
N SER A 7 -17.65 9.45 -54.48
CA SER A 7 -16.99 8.99 -53.20
C SER A 7 -18.08 8.69 -52.19
N SER A 8 -18.57 7.48 -52.22
CA SER A 8 -19.52 7.01 -51.24
C SER A 8 -18.98 7.07 -49.79
N THR A 9 -17.72 6.97 -49.63
CA THR A 9 -17.05 7.10 -48.31
C THR A 9 -16.91 8.54 -47.84
N GLY A 10 -16.67 9.50 -48.75
CA GLY A 10 -16.52 10.91 -48.37
C GLY A 10 -17.88 11.57 -48.08
N ASN A 11 -18.95 11.16 -48.74
CA ASN A 11 -20.27 11.72 -48.52
C ASN A 11 -20.93 11.21 -47.24
N LEU A 12 -20.66 9.99 -46.83
CA LEU A 12 -21.18 9.44 -45.58
C LEU A 12 -20.51 10.06 -44.37
N ALA A 13 -19.24 10.49 -44.50
CA ALA A 13 -18.48 11.11 -43.41
C ALA A 13 -18.71 12.64 -43.32
N GLY A 14 -19.17 13.29 -44.40
CA GLY A 14 -19.26 14.76 -44.48
C GLY A 14 -20.67 15.35 -44.32
N THR A 15 -21.70 14.55 -44.39
CA THR A 15 -23.08 15.07 -44.31
C THR A 15 -23.63 14.81 -42.91
N ALA A 16 -23.93 15.86 -42.18
CA ALA A 16 -24.42 15.80 -40.81
C ALA A 16 -25.69 14.91 -40.63
N GLY A 17 -26.46 14.68 -41.72
CA GLY A 17 -27.61 13.80 -41.71
C GLY A 17 -27.29 12.31 -41.88
N ALA A 18 -26.14 11.95 -42.47
CA ALA A 18 -25.73 10.55 -42.68
C ALA A 18 -24.86 9.99 -41.55
N ALA A 19 -24.26 10.85 -40.75
CA ALA A 19 -23.44 10.42 -39.59
C ALA A 19 -24.26 9.65 -38.55
N GLY A 20 -25.57 9.89 -38.47
CA GLY A 20 -26.47 9.12 -37.60
C GLY A 20 -26.80 7.71 -38.07
N LEU A 21 -26.52 7.40 -39.37
CA LEU A 21 -26.76 6.08 -39.93
C LEU A 21 -25.54 5.14 -39.85
N VAL A 22 -24.39 5.68 -39.54
CA VAL A 22 -23.19 4.86 -39.35
C VAL A 22 -23.23 4.27 -37.94
N GLN A 23 -23.65 3.03 -37.86
CA GLN A 23 -23.61 2.27 -36.61
C GLN A 23 -22.17 1.97 -36.27
N LYS A 24 -21.64 2.58 -35.16
CA LYS A 24 -20.34 2.22 -34.64
C LYS A 24 -20.43 0.82 -34.09
N ALA A 25 -19.61 -0.09 -34.62
CA ALA A 25 -19.40 -1.39 -34.01
C ALA A 25 -18.65 -1.20 -32.70
N TYR A 26 -19.33 -1.36 -31.59
CA TYR A 26 -18.70 -1.43 -30.28
C TYR A 26 -18.41 -2.89 -29.99
N ASP A 27 -17.16 -3.15 -29.66
CA ASP A 27 -16.76 -4.46 -29.16
C ASP A 27 -17.41 -4.68 -27.79
N ARG A 28 -18.01 -5.85 -27.58
CA ARG A 28 -18.59 -6.22 -26.28
C ARG A 28 -17.54 -6.56 -25.23
N LEU A 29 -16.29 -6.64 -25.65
CA LEU A 29 -15.17 -6.89 -24.76
C LEU A 29 -14.88 -5.64 -23.94
N LEU A 30 -15.20 -5.68 -22.67
CA LEU A 30 -14.80 -4.65 -21.71
C LEU A 30 -13.33 -4.89 -21.34
N ASP A 31 -12.47 -4.05 -21.88
CA ASP A 31 -11.06 -4.09 -21.56
C ASP A 31 -10.80 -3.17 -20.36
N PHE A 32 -10.29 -3.74 -19.27
CA PHE A 32 -9.91 -2.97 -18.09
C PHE A 32 -8.44 -2.60 -18.19
N ALA A 33 -8.11 -1.35 -17.93
CA ALA A 33 -6.73 -0.93 -17.82
C ALA A 33 -6.01 -1.78 -16.78
N LEU A 34 -4.84 -2.31 -17.14
CA LEU A 34 -3.96 -3.00 -16.21
C LEU A 34 -3.56 -2.04 -15.08
N ARG A 35 -3.71 -2.48 -13.84
CA ARG A 35 -3.50 -1.66 -12.66
C ARG A 35 -2.58 -2.37 -11.68
N SER A 36 -1.76 -1.59 -10.98
CA SER A 36 -0.92 -2.12 -9.91
C SER A 36 -1.77 -2.64 -8.75
N GLU A 37 -1.47 -3.84 -8.28
CA GLU A 37 -2.18 -4.45 -7.16
C GLU A 37 -1.86 -3.75 -5.84
N PRO A 38 -2.85 -3.59 -4.94
CA PRO A 38 -2.64 -3.09 -3.59
C PRO A 38 -1.99 -4.18 -2.72
N LEU A 39 -0.85 -3.88 -2.10
CA LEU A 39 -0.05 -4.86 -1.34
C LEU A 39 0.19 -4.44 0.11
N ILE A 40 0.01 -3.17 0.45
CA ILE A 40 0.43 -2.60 1.74
C ILE A 40 -0.42 -3.12 2.90
N ARG A 41 -1.72 -3.37 2.68
CA ARG A 41 -2.59 -3.96 3.71
C ARG A 41 -2.05 -5.29 4.24
N SER A 42 -1.32 -6.06 3.43
CA SER A 42 -0.72 -7.34 3.84
C SER A 42 0.35 -7.20 4.93
N VAL A 43 0.89 -5.99 5.12
CA VAL A 43 1.87 -5.67 6.18
C VAL A 43 1.19 -5.44 7.53
N ALA A 44 -0.10 -5.15 7.56
CA ALA A 44 -0.84 -4.95 8.78
C ALA A 44 -1.12 -6.28 9.48
N ASP A 45 -0.90 -6.31 10.79
CA ASP A 45 -1.25 -7.45 11.62
C ASP A 45 -2.65 -7.23 12.20
N LYS A 46 -3.60 -8.07 11.82
CA LYS A 46 -4.97 -7.99 12.31
C LYS A 46 -5.01 -8.27 13.80
N LYS A 47 -5.52 -7.33 14.57
CA LYS A 47 -5.76 -7.49 16.00
C LYS A 47 -7.23 -7.84 16.24
N PRO A 48 -7.52 -8.89 17.03
CA PRO A 48 -8.89 -9.28 17.28
C PRO A 48 -9.62 -8.17 18.04
N THR A 49 -10.71 -7.70 17.48
CA THR A 49 -11.70 -6.88 18.20
C THR A 49 -12.59 -7.83 18.99
N LYS A 50 -12.42 -7.87 20.32
CA LYS A 50 -13.12 -8.84 21.20
C LYS A 50 -14.60 -8.55 21.40
N LEU A 51 -15.11 -7.43 20.90
CA LEU A 51 -16.47 -6.97 21.15
C LEU A 51 -17.27 -6.95 19.84
N ALA A 52 -18.54 -7.39 19.94
CA ALA A 52 -19.49 -7.27 18.84
C ALA A 52 -19.72 -5.80 18.42
N ASN A 53 -19.54 -4.85 19.36
CA ASN A 53 -19.61 -3.42 19.13
C ASN A 53 -18.40 -2.74 19.81
N PRO A 54 -17.24 -2.66 19.13
CA PRO A 54 -15.99 -2.18 19.75
C PRO A 54 -15.97 -0.68 20.08
N GLY A 55 -17.02 0.07 19.75
CA GLY A 55 -17.01 1.54 19.84
C GLY A 55 -16.18 2.16 18.73
N SER A 56 -15.89 3.45 18.83
CA SER A 56 -15.10 4.19 17.80
C SER A 56 -13.59 4.02 17.94
N THR A 57 -13.12 3.39 19.04
CA THR A 57 -11.68 3.25 19.32
C THR A 57 -11.36 1.90 19.94
N VAL A 58 -10.26 1.30 19.49
CA VAL A 58 -9.69 0.06 20.05
C VAL A 58 -8.37 0.42 20.73
N VAL A 59 -8.27 0.16 22.02
CA VAL A 59 -7.06 0.41 22.81
C VAL A 59 -6.30 -0.91 22.98
N LEU A 60 -5.07 -0.94 22.48
CA LEU A 60 -4.13 -2.05 22.64
C LEU A 60 -3.10 -1.70 23.69
N GLN A 61 -2.86 -2.57 24.65
CA GLN A 61 -1.87 -2.36 25.71
C GLN A 61 -0.58 -3.15 25.40
N LEU A 62 0.54 -2.47 25.49
CA LEU A 62 1.89 -3.01 25.37
C LEU A 62 2.53 -3.03 26.75
N TYR A 63 2.85 -4.22 27.24
CA TYR A 63 3.61 -4.40 28.47
C TYR A 63 5.11 -4.41 28.17
N ALA A 64 5.89 -3.74 29.00
CA ALA A 64 7.33 -3.81 28.98
C ALA A 64 7.81 -5.01 29.80
N ASP A 65 8.93 -5.60 29.39
CA ASP A 65 9.57 -6.66 30.14
C ASP A 65 10.19 -6.11 31.44
N LEU A 66 10.31 -6.98 32.45
CA LEU A 66 11.06 -6.67 33.66
C LEU A 66 12.54 -6.62 33.37
N SER A 67 13.26 -5.78 34.10
CA SER A 67 14.72 -5.73 34.05
C SER A 67 15.31 -7.07 34.47
N GLU A 68 16.34 -7.51 33.77
CA GLU A 68 17.07 -8.73 34.11
C GLU A 68 17.69 -8.60 35.50
N GLN A 69 17.58 -9.65 36.33
CA GLN A 69 18.19 -9.71 37.63
C GLN A 69 19.53 -10.42 37.55
N THR A 70 20.58 -9.64 37.63
CA THR A 70 21.97 -10.13 37.54
C THR A 70 22.67 -10.29 38.92
N THR A 71 22.03 -9.77 39.98
CA THR A 71 22.60 -9.85 41.33
C THR A 71 22.14 -11.15 41.99
N ALA A 72 23.11 -11.91 42.52
CA ALA A 72 22.84 -13.13 43.27
C ALA A 72 22.04 -12.81 44.53
N LEU A 73 21.11 -13.71 44.89
CA LEU A 73 20.33 -13.61 46.13
C LEU A 73 21.20 -14.03 47.33
N THR A 74 20.99 -13.33 48.45
CA THR A 74 21.62 -13.68 49.72
C THR A 74 20.65 -14.55 50.54
N GLU A 75 21.13 -15.64 51.09
CA GLU A 75 20.33 -16.64 51.80
C GLU A 75 19.51 -16.07 52.97
N SER A 76 20.05 -15.04 53.64
CA SER A 76 19.49 -14.47 54.86
C SER A 76 18.68 -13.18 54.63
N THR A 77 18.50 -12.72 53.39
CA THR A 77 17.85 -11.44 53.10
C THR A 77 16.70 -11.65 52.13
N GLU A 78 15.48 -11.31 52.56
CA GLU A 78 14.32 -11.25 51.66
C GLU A 78 14.51 -10.15 50.62
N ARG A 79 14.16 -10.46 49.40
CA ARG A 79 14.24 -9.51 48.31
C ARG A 79 12.96 -8.70 48.17
N ASP A 80 13.11 -7.39 48.02
CA ASP A 80 11.97 -6.52 47.68
C ASP A 80 11.37 -6.88 46.33
N SER A 81 10.05 -6.83 46.25
CA SER A 81 9.30 -7.06 45.02
C SER A 81 9.52 -5.91 44.04
N VAL A 82 9.71 -6.26 42.76
CA VAL A 82 9.82 -5.28 41.67
C VAL A 82 8.44 -5.00 41.09
N GLN A 83 8.09 -3.74 40.97
CA GLN A 83 6.83 -3.32 40.36
C GLN A 83 6.91 -3.41 38.84
N ILE A 84 5.90 -3.98 38.22
CA ILE A 84 5.75 -3.98 36.76
C ILE A 84 5.45 -2.56 36.29
N ALA A 85 6.16 -2.10 35.25
CA ALA A 85 5.90 -0.79 34.65
C ALA A 85 4.48 -0.73 34.04
N ALA A 86 3.89 0.45 34.11
CA ALA A 86 2.57 0.66 33.50
C ALA A 86 2.62 0.38 32.00
N PRO A 87 1.61 -0.29 31.44
CA PRO A 87 1.58 -0.61 30.00
C PRO A 87 1.46 0.66 29.17
N THR A 88 2.12 0.69 28.03
CA THR A 88 1.93 1.73 27.02
C THR A 88 0.70 1.38 26.17
N SER A 89 -0.22 2.33 26.01
CA SER A 89 -1.43 2.12 25.21
C SER A 89 -1.27 2.68 23.80
N VAL A 90 -1.67 1.89 22.80
CA VAL A 90 -1.82 2.32 21.42
C VAL A 90 -3.30 2.31 21.06
N THR A 91 -3.84 3.47 20.71
CA THR A 91 -5.25 3.62 20.36
C THR A 91 -5.42 3.63 18.84
N ILE A 92 -6.25 2.73 18.32
CA ILE A 92 -6.67 2.70 16.94
C ILE A 92 -8.05 3.30 16.85
N THR A 93 -8.19 4.38 16.10
CA THR A 93 -9.49 5.00 15.80
C THR A 93 -10.10 4.31 14.59
N LEU A 94 -11.31 3.81 14.74
CA LEU A 94 -12.08 3.24 13.65
C LEU A 94 -12.77 4.35 12.86
N ALA A 95 -12.70 4.30 11.56
CA ALA A 95 -13.35 5.24 10.66
C ALA A 95 -14.13 4.48 9.57
N GLU A 96 -15.19 5.10 9.12
CA GLU A 96 -16.01 4.59 8.03
C GLU A 96 -15.39 5.02 6.71
N TYR A 97 -15.25 4.06 5.79
CA TYR A 97 -14.77 4.28 4.44
C TYR A 97 -15.78 3.70 3.45
N GLY A 98 -16.01 4.40 2.37
CA GLY A 98 -16.90 3.94 1.32
C GLY A 98 -16.86 4.86 0.11
N ASN A 99 -17.28 4.32 -1.02
CA ASN A 99 -17.50 5.08 -2.24
C ASN A 99 -18.67 4.45 -3.00
N SER A 100 -19.46 5.25 -3.73
CA SER A 100 -20.61 4.76 -4.46
C SER A 100 -20.74 5.38 -5.83
N VAL A 101 -21.29 4.61 -6.76
CA VAL A 101 -21.63 5.02 -8.11
C VAL A 101 -23.14 4.84 -8.29
N LEU A 102 -23.80 5.81 -8.91
CA LEU A 102 -25.21 5.74 -9.22
C LEU A 102 -25.41 5.19 -10.62
N VAL A 103 -26.07 4.05 -10.72
CA VAL A 103 -26.43 3.42 -12.00
C VAL A 103 -27.82 3.84 -12.37
N THR A 104 -28.00 4.33 -13.61
CA THR A 104 -29.31 4.72 -14.10
C THR A 104 -29.91 3.62 -15.00
N ARG A 105 -31.22 3.42 -14.92
CA ARG A 105 -31.89 2.46 -15.77
C ARG A 105 -31.74 2.78 -17.26
N ALA A 106 -31.63 4.06 -17.61
CA ALA A 106 -31.37 4.48 -18.98
C ALA A 106 -30.02 3.97 -19.48
N LEU A 107 -28.99 3.99 -18.61
CA LEU A 107 -27.66 3.45 -18.93
C LEU A 107 -27.71 1.94 -19.18
N GLU A 108 -28.44 1.19 -18.36
CA GLU A 108 -28.65 -0.26 -18.54
C GLU A 108 -29.37 -0.59 -19.84
N LEU A 109 -30.36 0.21 -20.20
CA LEU A 109 -31.16 -0.02 -21.41
C LEU A 109 -30.44 0.36 -22.71
N PHE A 110 -29.62 1.41 -22.68
CA PHE A 110 -28.96 1.92 -23.87
C PHE A 110 -27.51 1.46 -24.03
N SER A 111 -26.94 0.83 -23.00
CA SER A 111 -25.59 0.26 -23.09
C SER A 111 -25.60 -1.04 -23.88
N LEU A 112 -24.65 -1.16 -24.82
CA LEU A 112 -24.38 -2.41 -25.56
C LEU A 112 -23.60 -3.43 -24.72
N ALA A 113 -22.94 -2.98 -23.66
CA ALA A 113 -22.12 -3.81 -22.77
C ALA A 113 -22.86 -4.05 -21.45
N ASP A 114 -22.56 -5.14 -20.80
CA ASP A 114 -23.04 -5.44 -19.44
C ASP A 114 -22.40 -4.47 -18.45
N VAL A 115 -23.18 -3.50 -17.98
CA VAL A 115 -22.70 -2.40 -17.14
C VAL A 115 -22.43 -2.85 -15.71
N ASP A 116 -23.24 -3.75 -15.18
CA ASP A 116 -23.15 -4.19 -13.78
C ASP A 116 -21.82 -4.88 -13.42
N PRO A 117 -21.32 -5.87 -14.20
CA PRO A 117 -20.02 -6.48 -13.92
C PRO A 117 -18.85 -5.50 -14.04
N ALA A 118 -18.93 -4.56 -15.00
CA ALA A 118 -17.91 -3.54 -15.18
C ALA A 118 -17.82 -2.61 -13.99
N ILE A 119 -18.95 -2.11 -13.51
CA ILE A 119 -19.03 -1.23 -12.34
C ILE A 119 -18.57 -1.97 -11.09
N ALA A 120 -18.98 -3.22 -10.89
CA ALA A 120 -18.58 -4.04 -9.77
C ALA A 120 -17.04 -4.22 -9.71
N ASN A 121 -16.38 -4.46 -10.85
CA ASN A 121 -14.93 -4.54 -10.94
C ASN A 121 -14.22 -3.22 -10.59
N ILE A 122 -14.76 -2.10 -11.11
CA ILE A 122 -14.21 -0.77 -10.81
C ILE A 122 -14.33 -0.47 -9.31
N ILE A 123 -15.48 -0.78 -8.69
CA ILE A 123 -15.73 -0.58 -7.26
C ILE A 123 -14.83 -1.47 -6.42
N ALA A 124 -14.67 -2.74 -6.77
CA ALA A 124 -13.81 -3.67 -6.04
C ALA A 124 -12.34 -3.21 -6.06
N PHE A 125 -11.85 -2.72 -7.21
CA PHE A 125 -10.51 -2.17 -7.29
C PHE A 125 -10.36 -0.86 -6.51
N ASN A 126 -11.37 0.02 -6.56
CA ASN A 126 -11.40 1.25 -5.77
C ASN A 126 -11.37 0.96 -4.27
N LEU A 127 -12.14 -0.04 -3.79
CA LEU A 127 -12.13 -0.52 -2.42
C LEU A 127 -10.70 -0.93 -2.00
N ALA A 128 -10.10 -1.85 -2.77
CA ALA A 128 -8.77 -2.37 -2.46
C ALA A 128 -7.71 -1.24 -2.46
N GLY A 129 -7.74 -0.37 -3.47
CA GLY A 129 -6.82 0.75 -3.59
C GLY A 129 -6.99 1.83 -2.51
N SER A 130 -8.22 2.10 -2.07
CA SER A 130 -8.50 3.08 -1.03
C SER A 130 -7.98 2.61 0.32
N ILE A 131 -8.24 1.36 0.68
CA ILE A 131 -7.77 0.78 1.95
C ILE A 131 -6.24 0.71 1.97
N ASP A 132 -5.62 0.33 0.86
CA ASP A 132 -4.17 0.31 0.72
C ASP A 132 -3.55 1.69 0.94
N THR A 133 -4.18 2.74 0.41
CA THR A 133 -3.75 4.13 0.61
C THR A 133 -3.89 4.58 2.07
N VAL A 134 -4.96 4.19 2.76
CA VAL A 134 -5.14 4.48 4.19
C VAL A 134 -4.07 3.78 5.02
N ALA A 135 -3.80 2.50 4.77
CA ALA A 135 -2.73 1.76 5.42
C ALA A 135 -1.35 2.38 5.17
N GLN A 136 -1.08 2.78 3.93
CA GLN A 136 0.16 3.44 3.55
C GLN A 136 0.36 4.79 4.26
N THR A 137 -0.71 5.54 4.47
CA THR A 137 -0.66 6.83 5.18
C THR A 137 -0.15 6.68 6.61
N GLU A 138 -0.52 5.60 7.30
CA GLU A 138 0.02 5.29 8.62
C GLU A 138 1.49 4.84 8.56
N LEU A 139 1.86 4.00 7.60
CA LEU A 139 3.24 3.53 7.45
C LEU A 139 4.23 4.63 7.06
N ARG A 140 3.78 5.62 6.29
CA ARG A 140 4.63 6.75 5.90
C ARG A 140 4.98 7.69 7.06
N GLY A 141 4.22 7.67 8.14
CA GLY A 141 4.54 8.36 9.39
C GLY A 141 5.65 7.62 10.18
N GLY A 142 5.96 8.06 11.36
CA GLY A 142 6.94 7.44 12.26
C GLY A 142 8.23 8.23 12.41
N THR A 143 8.97 7.95 13.47
CA THR A 143 10.16 8.70 13.88
C THR A 143 11.45 8.08 13.36
N ASN A 144 11.45 6.77 13.06
CA ASN A 144 12.62 6.04 12.61
C ASN A 144 12.87 6.24 11.11
N VAL A 145 13.78 7.17 10.80
CA VAL A 145 14.09 7.58 9.43
C VAL A 145 15.57 7.43 9.14
N ILE A 146 15.89 6.96 7.94
CA ILE A 146 17.23 6.96 7.36
C ILE A 146 17.15 7.77 6.07
N TYR A 147 18.07 8.70 5.89
CA TYR A 147 18.10 9.53 4.70
C TYR A 147 19.10 8.99 3.68
N GLY A 148 18.80 9.12 2.40
CA GLY A 148 19.73 8.84 1.32
C GLY A 148 20.91 9.81 1.31
N GLY A 149 22.04 9.39 0.75
CA GLY A 149 23.26 10.18 0.73
C GLY A 149 23.74 10.56 2.13
N THR A 150 24.14 11.82 2.30
CA THR A 150 24.60 12.40 3.59
C THR A 150 23.53 13.29 4.22
N ARG A 151 22.28 13.20 3.78
CA ARG A 151 21.20 14.09 4.20
C ARG A 151 20.69 13.76 5.60
N THR A 152 20.11 14.78 6.24
CA THR A 152 19.52 14.70 7.57
C THR A 152 18.08 15.18 7.62
N ASN A 153 17.57 15.73 6.51
CA ASN A 153 16.21 16.23 6.43
C ASN A 153 15.63 15.96 5.02
N THR A 154 14.33 15.75 4.94
CA THR A 154 13.60 15.46 3.70
C THR A 154 13.75 16.56 2.66
N VAL A 155 13.62 17.82 3.05
CA VAL A 155 13.68 18.97 2.14
C VAL A 155 15.06 19.19 1.48
N THR A 156 16.09 18.51 1.96
CA THR A 156 17.44 18.58 1.38
C THR A 156 17.76 17.44 0.43
N ILE A 157 16.88 16.45 0.29
CA ILE A 157 17.08 15.31 -0.59
C ILE A 157 16.97 15.74 -2.03
N ALA A 158 17.98 15.46 -2.83
CA ALA A 158 18.00 15.67 -4.27
C ALA A 158 17.80 14.34 -5.01
N ALA A 159 17.52 14.40 -6.31
CA ALA A 159 17.38 13.22 -7.16
C ALA A 159 18.66 12.33 -7.16
N THR A 160 19.82 12.93 -6.93
CA THR A 160 21.11 12.23 -6.82
C THR A 160 21.33 11.47 -5.51
N ASP A 161 20.51 11.73 -4.48
CA ASP A 161 20.62 11.07 -3.19
C ASP A 161 19.89 9.72 -3.23
N THR A 162 20.37 8.81 -4.07
CA THR A 162 19.77 7.49 -4.32
C THR A 162 19.93 6.56 -3.12
N ILE A 163 19.11 5.51 -3.08
CA ILE A 163 19.23 4.45 -2.09
C ILE A 163 20.51 3.65 -2.34
N THR A 164 21.14 3.20 -1.25
CA THR A 164 22.32 2.34 -1.32
C THR A 164 22.13 1.08 -0.46
N SER A 165 22.88 0.04 -0.77
CA SER A 165 22.93 -1.19 0.01
C SER A 165 23.33 -0.92 1.47
N ALA A 166 24.18 0.09 1.71
CA ALA A 166 24.55 0.52 3.04
C ALA A 166 23.38 1.06 3.87
N ASN A 167 22.43 1.76 3.23
CA ASN A 167 21.22 2.26 3.89
C ASN A 167 20.32 1.10 4.32
N ILE A 168 20.19 0.07 3.50
CA ILE A 168 19.41 -1.13 3.81
C ILE A 168 20.05 -1.89 4.97
N ARG A 169 21.37 -2.15 4.91
CA ARG A 169 22.11 -2.78 6.01
C ARG A 169 21.94 -2.01 7.33
N LYS A 170 22.02 -0.69 7.28
CA LYS A 170 21.81 0.18 8.44
C LYS A 170 20.39 0.04 9.00
N ALA A 171 19.37 0.00 8.14
CA ALA A 171 17.98 -0.19 8.56
C ALA A 171 17.78 -1.55 9.22
N VAL A 172 18.26 -2.63 8.59
CA VAL A 172 18.16 -3.99 9.14
C VAL A 172 18.92 -4.13 10.46
N ALA A 173 20.12 -3.53 10.56
CA ALA A 173 20.88 -3.53 11.82
C ALA A 173 20.11 -2.81 12.93
N LYS A 174 19.47 -1.68 12.63
CA LYS A 174 18.64 -0.93 13.58
C LYS A 174 17.39 -1.70 13.98
N LEU A 175 16.71 -2.38 13.06
CA LEU A 175 15.59 -3.25 13.38
C LEU A 175 16.00 -4.39 14.31
N ARG A 176 17.13 -5.04 14.04
CA ARG A 176 17.66 -6.12 14.89
C ARG A 176 18.09 -5.60 16.26
N SER A 177 18.76 -4.46 16.33
CA SER A 177 19.16 -3.85 17.61
C SER A 177 17.95 -3.39 18.44
N GLY A 178 16.84 -3.03 17.80
CA GLY A 178 15.55 -2.74 18.43
C GLY A 178 14.73 -3.98 18.79
N LEU A 179 15.32 -5.19 18.75
CA LEU A 179 14.68 -6.48 19.05
C LEU A 179 13.38 -6.71 18.26
N SER A 180 13.32 -6.17 17.05
CA SER A 180 12.19 -6.39 16.16
C SER A 180 12.21 -7.80 15.59
N VAL A 181 11.06 -8.46 15.61
CA VAL A 181 10.91 -9.82 15.07
C VAL A 181 10.75 -9.74 13.55
N PRO A 182 11.54 -10.52 12.77
CA PRO A 182 11.38 -10.59 11.33
C PRO A 182 9.99 -11.13 10.92
N ARG A 183 9.51 -10.75 9.73
CA ARG A 183 8.16 -11.12 9.27
C ARG A 183 8.12 -12.47 8.56
N LYS A 184 9.15 -12.79 7.76
CA LYS A 184 9.25 -14.05 6.99
C LYS A 184 10.59 -14.73 7.30
N GLY A 185 10.56 -15.78 8.13
CA GLY A 185 11.79 -16.45 8.57
C GLY A 185 12.73 -15.48 9.29
N SER A 186 13.90 -15.22 8.72
CA SER A 186 14.91 -14.27 9.26
C SER A 186 14.89 -12.90 8.56
N MET A 187 13.92 -12.64 7.67
CA MET A 187 13.89 -11.47 6.80
C MET A 187 12.77 -10.51 7.17
N TYR A 188 13.07 -9.21 7.02
CA TYR A 188 12.13 -8.11 7.18
C TYR A 188 11.46 -7.81 5.84
N TRP A 189 10.21 -7.37 5.87
CA TRP A 189 9.52 -6.89 4.68
C TRP A 189 10.08 -5.52 4.26
N CYS A 190 10.33 -5.36 2.97
CA CYS A 190 10.76 -4.09 2.41
C CYS A 190 9.92 -3.74 1.19
N GLY A 191 9.10 -2.69 1.32
CA GLY A 191 8.34 -2.14 0.19
C GLY A 191 9.15 -1.07 -0.53
N ILE A 192 9.34 -1.24 -1.83
CA ILE A 192 10.16 -0.36 -2.67
C ILE A 192 9.41 0.08 -3.93
N HIS A 193 9.66 1.30 -4.39
CA HIS A 193 9.15 1.79 -5.66
C HIS A 193 10.04 1.32 -6.82
N PRO A 194 9.50 1.04 -8.04
CA PRO A 194 10.29 0.58 -9.18
C PRO A 194 11.48 1.48 -9.54
N GLU A 195 11.32 2.78 -9.49
CA GLU A 195 12.40 3.74 -9.79
C GLU A 195 13.56 3.63 -8.78
N VAL A 196 13.24 3.38 -7.50
CA VAL A 196 14.24 3.17 -6.45
C VAL A 196 14.89 1.79 -6.55
N SER A 197 14.13 0.77 -6.96
CA SER A 197 14.69 -0.56 -7.20
C SER A 197 15.67 -0.59 -8.37
N HIS A 198 15.43 0.24 -9.39
CA HIS A 198 16.37 0.44 -10.48
C HIS A 198 17.73 0.93 -9.96
N ASP A 199 17.73 1.99 -9.14
CA ASP A 199 18.96 2.55 -8.59
C ASP A 199 19.72 1.56 -7.69
N LEU A 200 18.98 0.80 -6.88
CA LEU A 200 19.59 -0.22 -6.02
C LEU A 200 20.29 -1.32 -6.83
N ARG A 201 19.69 -1.73 -7.96
CA ARG A 201 20.28 -2.74 -8.85
C ARG A 201 21.44 -2.20 -9.68
N ALA A 202 21.47 -0.89 -9.92
CA ALA A 202 22.56 -0.22 -10.64
C ALA A 202 23.80 -0.02 -9.75
N GLU A 203 23.70 -0.26 -8.44
CA GLU A 203 24.83 -0.11 -7.52
C GLU A 203 25.91 -1.14 -7.82
N THR A 204 27.09 -0.66 -8.20
CA THR A 204 28.27 -1.48 -8.50
C THR A 204 29.27 -1.43 -7.35
N GLY A 205 29.79 -2.58 -6.93
CA GLY A 205 30.82 -2.63 -5.88
C GLY A 205 30.73 -3.87 -4.99
N ALA A 206 31.65 -3.99 -4.05
CA ALA A 206 31.76 -5.10 -3.09
C ALA A 206 30.64 -5.12 -2.04
N GLY A 207 29.44 -4.95 -2.36
CA GLY A 207 28.25 -4.92 -1.53
C GLY A 207 27.01 -4.57 -2.33
N GLY A 208 27.18 -4.43 -3.65
CA GLY A 208 26.08 -4.18 -4.56
C GLY A 208 25.09 -5.35 -4.64
N TRP A 209 23.92 -5.06 -5.16
CA TRP A 209 22.88 -6.06 -5.39
C TRP A 209 23.38 -7.16 -6.32
N ARG A 210 23.28 -8.42 -5.90
CA ARG A 210 23.51 -9.57 -6.74
C ARG A 210 22.19 -10.22 -7.11
N LEU A 211 22.10 -10.71 -8.35
CA LEU A 211 20.88 -11.35 -8.80
C LEU A 211 20.61 -12.65 -8.01
N PRO A 212 19.35 -12.95 -7.65
CA PRO A 212 19.00 -14.12 -6.85
C PRO A 212 19.48 -15.45 -7.41
N HIS A 213 19.61 -15.57 -8.75
CA HIS A 213 20.07 -16.77 -9.41
C HIS A 213 21.59 -17.03 -9.24
N GLU A 214 22.34 -16.09 -8.71
CA GLU A 214 23.78 -16.31 -8.45
C GLU A 214 24.03 -17.15 -7.20
N TYR A 215 23.04 -17.30 -6.30
CA TYR A 215 23.21 -18.08 -5.08
C TYR A 215 21.97 -18.79 -4.51
N ASN A 216 20.84 -18.77 -5.18
CA ASN A 216 19.67 -19.51 -4.70
C ASN A 216 18.72 -19.91 -5.81
N SER A 217 17.86 -20.91 -5.54
CA SER A 217 16.89 -21.48 -6.49
C SER A 217 15.85 -20.46 -6.97
N ASN A 218 15.37 -20.67 -8.19
CA ASN A 218 14.46 -19.80 -8.95
C ASN A 218 13.03 -19.67 -8.38
N GLU A 219 12.73 -20.17 -7.18
CA GLU A 219 11.37 -20.26 -6.65
C GLU A 219 10.75 -18.93 -6.19
N ASN A 220 11.52 -17.85 -6.07
CA ASN A 220 11.09 -16.60 -5.43
C ASN A 220 10.63 -15.48 -6.38
N ILE A 221 10.51 -15.75 -7.69
CA ILE A 221 10.30 -14.70 -8.71
C ILE A 221 8.82 -14.36 -8.95
N TRP A 222 7.86 -15.06 -8.33
CA TRP A 222 6.48 -15.13 -8.83
C TRP A 222 5.49 -14.10 -8.29
N ALA A 223 5.80 -13.25 -7.34
CA ALA A 223 4.79 -12.35 -6.75
C ALA A 223 5.25 -10.88 -6.58
N GLY A 224 5.96 -10.33 -7.55
CA GLY A 224 6.54 -8.98 -7.41
C GLY A 224 7.70 -8.94 -6.39
N GLU A 225 8.15 -10.09 -5.94
CA GLU A 225 9.33 -10.22 -5.08
C GLU A 225 10.58 -10.10 -5.95
N ILE A 226 11.33 -9.02 -5.78
CA ILE A 226 12.57 -8.79 -6.54
C ILE A 226 13.69 -9.69 -6.04
N GLY A 227 13.56 -10.24 -4.86
CA GLY A 227 14.56 -11.07 -4.19
C GLY A 227 14.77 -10.65 -2.73
N SER A 228 15.74 -11.29 -2.09
CA SER A 228 16.13 -10.98 -0.72
C SER A 228 17.57 -10.46 -0.70
N TYR A 229 17.82 -9.42 0.08
CA TYR A 229 19.13 -8.82 0.23
C TYR A 229 19.34 -8.34 1.67
N GLU A 230 20.48 -8.67 2.26
CA GLU A 230 20.90 -8.22 3.61
C GLU A 230 19.84 -8.43 4.71
N GLY A 231 19.04 -9.48 4.63
CA GLY A 231 18.02 -9.78 5.63
C GLY A 231 16.69 -9.06 5.44
N ALA A 232 16.47 -8.45 4.28
CA ALA A 232 15.18 -7.92 3.86
C ALA A 232 14.71 -8.62 2.57
N TYR A 233 13.42 -8.92 2.46
CA TYR A 233 12.81 -9.34 1.20
C TYR A 233 12.03 -8.17 0.61
N PHE A 234 12.23 -7.95 -0.69
CA PHE A 234 11.77 -6.77 -1.39
C PHE A 234 10.48 -7.07 -2.15
N VAL A 235 9.49 -6.21 -1.94
CA VAL A 235 8.24 -6.21 -2.69
C VAL A 235 8.15 -4.89 -3.45
N GLU A 236 8.12 -4.99 -4.77
CA GLU A 236 8.03 -3.82 -5.64
C GLU A 236 6.58 -3.46 -5.90
N SER A 237 6.25 -2.19 -5.74
CA SER A 237 4.94 -1.65 -6.11
C SER A 237 5.06 -0.21 -6.57
N ALA A 238 4.48 0.11 -7.73
CA ALA A 238 4.35 1.49 -8.21
C ALA A 238 3.43 2.35 -7.32
N ARG A 239 2.70 1.72 -6.39
CA ARG A 239 1.86 2.42 -5.42
C ARG A 239 2.61 2.86 -4.16
N MET A 240 3.90 2.48 -4.02
CA MET A 240 4.71 2.94 -2.89
C MET A 240 4.81 4.46 -2.89
N PHE A 241 4.72 5.02 -1.70
CA PHE A 241 4.58 6.46 -1.50
C PHE A 241 5.79 7.24 -1.98
N ASN A 242 5.54 8.24 -2.80
CA ASN A 242 6.48 9.28 -3.17
C ASN A 242 5.83 10.67 -2.98
N ASP A 243 6.63 11.68 -2.73
CA ASP A 243 6.18 13.05 -2.55
C ASP A 243 7.19 14.01 -3.21
N THR A 244 6.78 15.23 -3.51
CA THR A 244 7.63 16.27 -4.09
C THR A 244 8.13 17.24 -3.01
N ASP A 245 8.54 16.70 -1.86
CA ASP A 245 8.97 17.44 -0.68
C ASP A 245 10.51 17.57 -0.55
N GLY A 246 11.26 17.17 -1.58
CA GLY A 246 12.71 17.28 -1.67
C GLY A 246 13.23 18.63 -2.10
N ALA A 247 14.55 18.72 -2.24
CA ALA A 247 15.24 19.93 -2.73
C ALA A 247 14.76 20.32 -4.13
N SER A 248 14.38 21.57 -4.33
CA SER A 248 13.84 22.08 -5.60
C SER A 248 12.64 21.27 -6.12
N SER A 249 11.77 20.83 -5.21
CA SER A 249 10.61 19.96 -5.52
C SER A 249 10.99 18.60 -6.11
N ALA A 250 12.18 18.08 -5.79
CA ALA A 250 12.58 16.74 -6.18
C ALA A 250 11.65 15.70 -5.55
N LYS A 251 11.36 14.63 -6.28
CA LYS A 251 10.60 13.51 -5.76
C LYS A 251 11.39 12.78 -4.70
N VAL A 252 10.78 12.59 -3.53
CA VAL A 252 11.32 11.79 -2.43
C VAL A 252 10.52 10.52 -2.30
N TYR A 253 11.19 9.40 -2.42
CA TYR A 253 10.62 8.05 -2.28
C TYR A 253 10.75 7.58 -0.85
N ARG A 254 9.76 6.83 -0.40
CA ARG A 254 9.72 6.28 0.95
C ARG A 254 9.75 4.77 0.90
N THR A 255 10.94 4.21 0.94
CA THR A 255 11.14 2.77 1.08
C THR A 255 10.90 2.39 2.54
N ILE A 256 10.02 1.42 2.77
CA ILE A 256 9.57 1.05 4.11
C ILE A 256 10.09 -0.35 4.45
N LEU A 257 10.80 -0.46 5.57
CA LEU A 257 11.17 -1.75 6.16
C LEU A 257 10.31 -2.01 7.39
N ALA A 258 9.62 -3.14 7.41
CA ALA A 258 8.70 -3.52 8.46
C ALA A 258 9.00 -4.92 9.00
N GLY A 259 9.07 -5.00 10.32
CA GLY A 259 9.06 -6.25 11.06
C GLY A 259 7.64 -6.73 11.36
N LYS A 260 7.55 -7.77 12.18
CA LYS A 260 6.26 -8.25 12.70
C LYS A 260 5.70 -7.22 13.68
N GLU A 261 4.39 -7.02 13.65
CA GLU A 261 3.67 -6.07 14.49
C GLU A 261 4.10 -4.58 14.31
N ALA A 262 4.66 -4.23 13.15
CA ALA A 262 4.95 -2.83 12.83
C ALA A 262 3.67 -1.98 12.74
N MET A 263 2.62 -2.52 12.15
CA MET A 263 1.31 -1.89 12.01
C MET A 263 0.20 -2.84 12.46
N ALA A 264 -0.75 -2.34 13.22
CA ALA A 264 -1.95 -3.05 13.63
C ALA A 264 -3.16 -2.57 12.82
N GLU A 265 -3.98 -3.53 12.41
CA GLU A 265 -5.29 -3.31 11.79
C GLU A 265 -6.39 -3.72 12.77
N ALA A 266 -7.34 -2.83 12.99
CA ALA A 266 -8.58 -3.12 13.71
C ALA A 266 -9.75 -3.01 12.73
N VAL A 267 -10.60 -4.03 12.69
CA VAL A 267 -11.72 -4.11 11.77
C VAL A 267 -12.99 -4.29 12.57
N ALA A 268 -13.93 -3.36 12.44
CA ALA A 268 -15.27 -3.51 12.98
C ALA A 268 -16.21 -4.15 11.95
N GLU A 269 -16.10 -3.73 10.69
CA GLU A 269 -16.81 -4.28 9.57
C GLU A 269 -15.86 -4.43 8.38
N GLU A 270 -15.73 -5.67 7.89
CA GLU A 270 -14.86 -5.94 6.73
C GLU A 270 -15.41 -5.23 5.50
N PRO A 271 -14.54 -4.55 4.74
CA PRO A 271 -14.95 -3.87 3.54
C PRO A 271 -15.56 -4.82 2.51
N HIS A 272 -16.76 -4.50 2.06
CA HIS A 272 -17.51 -5.31 1.11
C HIS A 272 -18.26 -4.44 0.11
N VAL A 273 -18.64 -5.03 -1.03
CA VAL A 273 -19.44 -4.36 -2.03
C VAL A 273 -20.91 -4.36 -1.60
N VAL A 274 -21.55 -3.21 -1.69
CA VAL A 274 -22.96 -3.00 -1.33
C VAL A 274 -23.73 -2.56 -2.55
N ILE A 275 -24.84 -3.25 -2.82
CA ILE A 275 -25.82 -2.83 -3.83
C ILE A 275 -27.02 -2.28 -3.06
N GLY A 276 -27.24 -0.98 -3.14
CA GLY A 276 -28.36 -0.34 -2.45
C GLY A 276 -29.70 -0.54 -3.14
N PRO A 277 -30.78 -0.29 -2.41
CA PRO A 277 -32.11 -0.28 -3.00
C PRO A 277 -32.26 0.89 -3.99
N VAL A 278 -33.26 0.79 -4.86
CA VAL A 278 -33.62 1.89 -5.74
C VAL A 278 -34.10 3.09 -4.93
N ILE A 279 -33.51 4.25 -5.14
CA ILE A 279 -33.71 5.46 -4.30
C ILE A 279 -34.69 6.48 -4.91
N ASP A 280 -35.14 6.29 -6.17
CA ASP A 280 -36.03 7.20 -6.87
C ASP A 280 -37.48 6.65 -6.91
N GLN A 281 -38.48 7.53 -6.79
CA GLN A 281 -39.91 7.20 -6.90
C GLN A 281 -40.28 6.54 -8.26
N LEU A 282 -39.54 6.84 -9.33
CA LEU A 282 -39.69 6.22 -10.65
C LEU A 282 -38.78 4.99 -10.83
N MET A 283 -38.13 4.51 -9.80
CA MET A 283 -37.21 3.35 -9.80
C MET A 283 -36.12 3.41 -10.87
N ARG A 284 -35.56 4.61 -11.12
CA ARG A 284 -34.57 4.85 -12.16
C ARG A 284 -33.11 4.77 -11.68
N PHE A 285 -32.88 4.95 -10.38
CA PHE A 285 -31.52 5.08 -9.81
C PHE A 285 -31.24 3.98 -8.82
N ARG A 286 -30.17 3.22 -9.09
CA ARG A 286 -29.67 2.16 -8.20
C ARG A 286 -28.23 2.49 -7.79
N PRO A 287 -27.95 2.75 -6.49
CA PRO A 287 -26.59 2.95 -6.02
C PRO A 287 -25.86 1.60 -5.91
N MET A 288 -24.64 1.57 -6.41
CA MET A 288 -23.69 0.47 -6.22
C MET A 288 -22.43 1.07 -5.58
N GLY A 289 -21.91 0.46 -4.53
CA GLY A 289 -20.76 0.99 -3.84
C GLY A 289 -20.04 -0.05 -2.99
N TRP A 290 -19.08 0.41 -2.20
CA TRP A 290 -18.46 -0.38 -1.17
C TRP A 290 -18.48 0.39 0.15
N TYR A 291 -18.48 -0.35 1.23
CA TYR A 291 -18.49 0.17 2.58
C TYR A 291 -17.66 -0.71 3.51
N GLY A 292 -17.04 -0.12 4.51
CA GLY A 292 -16.31 -0.82 5.54
C GLY A 292 -15.90 0.09 6.68
N VAL A 293 -15.72 -0.48 7.86
CA VAL A 293 -15.31 0.23 9.08
C VAL A 293 -14.04 -0.40 9.62
N LEU A 294 -12.94 0.31 9.49
CA LEU A 294 -11.64 -0.17 9.91
C LEU A 294 -10.70 0.97 10.32
N GLY A 295 -9.60 0.62 10.96
CA GLY A 295 -8.57 1.57 11.35
C GLY A 295 -7.19 0.93 11.35
N PHE A 296 -6.18 1.72 11.00
CA PHE A 296 -4.78 1.33 11.05
C PHE A 296 -4.03 2.21 12.04
N LYS A 297 -3.03 1.63 12.69
CA LYS A 297 -2.10 2.38 13.55
C LYS A 297 -0.74 1.71 13.60
N ARG A 298 0.32 2.50 13.62
CA ARG A 298 1.64 1.97 13.97
C ARG A 298 1.58 1.41 15.38
N TYR A 299 1.96 0.14 15.53
CA TYR A 299 1.84 -0.55 16.81
C TYR A 299 3.17 -0.58 17.56
N ARG A 300 4.24 -1.02 16.89
CA ARG A 300 5.60 -1.01 17.43
C ARG A 300 6.49 -0.15 16.57
N GLU A 301 6.80 1.05 17.02
CA GLU A 301 7.65 1.99 16.27
C GLU A 301 9.07 1.42 16.01
N ALA A 302 9.61 0.64 16.97
CA ALA A 302 10.91 -0.02 16.81
C ALA A 302 10.94 -1.07 15.67
N ALA A 303 9.78 -1.57 15.24
CA ALA A 303 9.66 -2.54 14.16
C ALA A 303 9.48 -1.90 12.77
N LEU A 304 9.52 -0.57 12.68
CA LEU A 304 9.31 0.18 11.45
C LEU A 304 10.48 1.14 11.21
N TYR A 305 11.10 1.04 10.03
CA TYR A 305 12.08 2.02 9.53
C TYR A 305 11.71 2.47 8.13
N ARG A 306 11.95 3.74 7.85
CA ARG A 306 11.76 4.36 6.54
C ARG A 306 13.09 4.85 6.01
N ILE A 307 13.35 4.57 4.74
CA ILE A 307 14.47 5.16 4.01
C ILE A 307 13.89 6.20 3.06
N LEU A 308 14.32 7.44 3.22
CA LEU A 308 13.93 8.57 2.36
C LEU A 308 15.06 8.85 1.39
N ASN A 309 14.79 8.76 0.11
CA ASN A 309 15.80 8.91 -0.94
C ASN A 309 15.20 9.52 -2.20
N GLY A 310 16.05 10.10 -3.03
CA GLY A 310 15.73 10.45 -4.41
C GLY A 310 15.84 9.23 -5.34
N SER A 311 15.66 9.44 -6.63
CA SER A 311 15.95 8.45 -7.68
C SER A 311 16.58 9.12 -8.88
N SER A 312 17.50 8.43 -9.54
CA SER A 312 18.14 8.88 -10.76
C SER A 312 17.20 8.89 -11.98
N VAL A 313 16.07 8.19 -11.86
CA VAL A 313 15.06 8.03 -12.92
C VAL A 313 13.95 9.08 -12.81
N ALA A 314 13.81 9.76 -11.67
CA ALA A 314 12.70 10.67 -11.35
C ALA A 314 12.80 12.03 -12.04
#